data_8b35a6e19bcfc96762692666b3c26187
#
_entry.id   8b35a6e19bcfc96762692666b3c26187
#
_cell.length_a   1.000
_cell.length_b   1.000
_cell.length_c   1.000
_cell.angle_alpha   90.00
_cell.angle_beta   90.00
_cell.angle_gamma   90.00
#
_symmetry.space_group_name_H-M   'P 1'
#
loop_
_entity.id
_entity.type
_entity.pdbx_description
1 polymer ?
#
loop_
_entity_poly.entity_id
_entity_poly.type
_entity_poly.pdbx_seq_one_letter_code
_entity_poly.pdbx_strand_id
1 'polypeptide(L)'
;MRYNVDIDGTICYPGKGEGRYTLAVPRWDRISKINDLYIKGHEIIYHTARGMGTFNNDRGEAYEKYYDFTLKQLREWGCMFNDLYLGKPAADYYIDDKGINSEDFFNQDRTEGVGSREVDSQ
;
A
#
# COMPACT_ATOMS: atom_id res chain seq x y z
N MET A 1 2.20 7.96 -14.76
CA MET A 1 2.83 8.38 -13.49
C MET A 1 3.30 7.17 -12.71
N ARG A 2 4.08 7.38 -11.69
CA ARG A 2 4.55 6.30 -10.82
C ARG A 2 3.95 6.50 -9.44
N TYR A 3 3.33 5.45 -8.91
CA TYR A 3 2.71 5.49 -7.59
C TYR A 3 3.45 4.53 -6.67
N ASN A 4 3.84 5.01 -5.50
CA ASN A 4 4.46 4.20 -4.45
C ASN A 4 3.38 3.96 -3.40
N VAL A 5 2.93 2.72 -3.26
CA VAL A 5 1.74 2.38 -2.48
C VAL A 5 2.13 1.50 -1.30
N ASP A 6 1.72 1.91 -0.10
CA ASP A 6 1.91 1.12 1.11
C ASP A 6 0.95 -0.09 1.12
N ILE A 7 1.23 -1.06 1.95
CA ILE A 7 0.43 -2.28 2.04
C ILE A 7 -0.46 -2.28 3.28
N ASP A 8 0.14 -2.51 4.45
CA ASP A 8 -0.64 -2.65 5.69
C ASP A 8 -1.26 -1.34 6.10
N GLY A 9 -2.57 -1.34 6.31
CA GLY A 9 -3.31 -0.13 6.62
C GLY A 9 -3.73 0.66 5.38
N THR A 10 -3.25 0.30 4.21
CA THR A 10 -3.57 1.00 2.96
C THR A 10 -4.41 0.12 2.04
N ILE A 11 -3.91 -1.04 1.63
CA ILE A 11 -4.69 -1.96 0.77
C ILE A 11 -5.20 -3.17 1.52
N CYS A 12 -4.95 -3.25 2.81
CA CYS A 12 -5.47 -4.32 3.65
C CYS A 12 -5.59 -3.83 5.08
N TYR A 13 -6.37 -4.56 5.87
CA TYR A 13 -6.41 -4.40 7.31
C TYR A 13 -5.46 -5.44 7.88
N PRO A 14 -4.40 -5.04 8.61
CA PRO A 14 -3.48 -6.01 9.20
C PRO A 14 -4.18 -6.80 10.30
N GLY A 15 -3.75 -8.04 10.50
CA GLY A 15 -4.18 -8.82 11.65
C GLY A 15 -3.48 -8.35 12.91
N LYS A 16 -3.60 -9.14 13.98
CA LYS A 16 -3.04 -8.78 15.27
C LYS A 16 -1.95 -9.73 15.68
N GLY A 17 -0.99 -9.24 16.45
CA GLY A 17 0.08 -10.03 17.02
C GLY A 17 0.91 -10.75 15.96
N GLU A 18 1.18 -12.01 16.18
CA GLU A 18 1.99 -12.80 15.25
C GLU A 18 1.29 -13.04 13.93
N GLY A 19 -0.04 -12.92 13.91
CA GLY A 19 -0.81 -13.09 12.68
C GLY A 19 -1.01 -11.82 11.88
N ARG A 20 -0.28 -10.75 12.19
CA ARG A 20 -0.58 -9.46 11.57
C ARG A 20 -0.49 -9.47 10.05
N TYR A 21 0.42 -10.26 9.47
CA TYR A 21 0.54 -10.34 8.02
C TYR A 21 -0.25 -11.50 7.43
N THR A 22 -0.21 -12.67 8.09
CA THR A 22 -0.90 -13.85 7.59
C THR A 22 -2.41 -13.72 7.68
N LEU A 23 -2.89 -12.98 8.66
CA LEU A 23 -4.34 -12.76 8.86
C LEU A 23 -4.80 -11.41 8.33
N ALA A 24 -3.99 -10.76 7.53
CA ALA A 24 -4.38 -9.51 6.90
C ALA A 24 -5.59 -9.72 5.98
N VAL A 25 -6.53 -8.78 6.01
CA VAL A 25 -7.75 -8.84 5.21
C VAL A 25 -7.65 -7.82 4.08
N PRO A 26 -7.66 -8.27 2.83
CA PRO A 26 -7.52 -7.34 1.70
C PRO A 26 -8.72 -6.41 1.57
N ARG A 27 -8.44 -5.19 1.17
CA ARG A 27 -9.47 -4.19 0.87
C ARG A 27 -9.65 -4.19 -0.64
N TRP A 28 -10.58 -5.01 -1.10
CA TRP A 28 -10.76 -5.27 -2.53
C TRP A 28 -11.06 -4.00 -3.32
N ASP A 29 -11.80 -3.08 -2.73
CA ASP A 29 -12.13 -1.81 -3.38
C ASP A 29 -10.87 -0.99 -3.67
N ARG A 30 -9.94 -0.96 -2.73
CA ARG A 30 -8.69 -0.21 -2.91
C ARG A 30 -7.74 -0.91 -3.86
N ILE A 31 -7.65 -2.23 -3.76
CA ILE A 31 -6.83 -3.03 -4.69
C ILE A 31 -7.32 -2.83 -6.12
N SER A 32 -8.63 -2.87 -6.31
CA SER A 32 -9.21 -2.66 -7.64
C SER A 32 -8.85 -1.29 -8.20
N LYS A 33 -8.86 -0.27 -7.36
CA LYS A 33 -8.54 1.09 -7.79
C LYS A 33 -7.07 1.21 -8.21
N ILE A 34 -6.17 0.60 -7.45
CA ILE A 34 -4.75 0.59 -7.83
C ILE A 34 -4.54 -0.21 -9.11
N ASN A 35 -5.24 -1.35 -9.23
CA ASN A 35 -5.15 -2.15 -10.45
C ASN A 35 -5.62 -1.36 -11.68
N ASP A 36 -6.65 -0.53 -11.52
CA ASP A 36 -7.10 0.33 -12.62
C ASP A 36 -6.02 1.29 -13.07
N LEU A 37 -5.26 1.84 -12.12
CA LEU A 37 -4.14 2.69 -12.47
C LEU A 37 -3.08 1.91 -13.26
N TYR A 38 -2.81 0.69 -12.84
CA TYR A 38 -1.86 -0.17 -13.55
C TYR A 38 -2.34 -0.42 -14.99
N ILE A 39 -3.61 -0.76 -15.14
CA ILE A 39 -4.18 -1.04 -16.46
C ILE A 39 -4.12 0.18 -17.37
N LYS A 40 -4.26 1.38 -16.80
CA LYS A 40 -4.16 2.62 -17.55
C LYS A 40 -2.75 3.02 -17.93
N GLY A 41 -1.77 2.21 -17.55
CA GLY A 41 -0.38 2.43 -17.94
C GLY A 41 0.48 3.12 -16.90
N HIS A 42 -0.02 3.33 -15.70
CA HIS A 42 0.78 3.90 -14.63
C HIS A 42 1.67 2.82 -14.00
N GLU A 43 2.82 3.22 -13.50
CA GLU A 43 3.74 2.31 -12.82
C GLU A 43 3.34 2.22 -11.36
N ILE A 44 3.19 1.00 -10.86
CA ILE A 44 2.80 0.74 -9.47
C ILE A 44 3.94 0.06 -8.74
N ILE A 45 4.35 0.65 -7.63
CA ILE A 45 5.34 0.07 -6.72
C ILE A 45 4.65 -0.14 -5.39
N TYR A 46 4.69 -1.36 -4.86
CA TYR A 46 4.29 -1.60 -3.47
C TYR A 46 5.52 -1.52 -2.58
N HIS A 47 5.43 -0.79 -1.49
CA HIS A 47 6.54 -0.49 -0.60
C HIS A 47 6.08 -0.67 0.83
N THR A 48 6.76 -1.53 1.60
CA THR A 48 6.25 -1.92 2.91
C THR A 48 7.34 -1.90 3.97
N ALA A 49 6.89 -1.61 5.21
CA ALA A 49 7.75 -1.68 6.40
C ALA A 49 7.64 -3.04 7.10
N ARG A 50 7.06 -4.06 6.44
CA ARG A 50 6.93 -5.39 7.06
C ARG A 50 8.27 -5.89 7.57
N GLY A 51 8.30 -6.30 8.84
CA GLY A 51 9.49 -6.80 9.50
C GLY A 51 10.42 -5.73 10.03
N MET A 52 10.24 -4.49 9.64
CA MET A 52 11.16 -3.41 10.04
C MET A 52 11.07 -3.12 11.54
N GLY A 53 9.88 -3.16 12.10
CA GLY A 53 9.72 -2.99 13.55
C GLY A 53 10.32 -4.16 14.32
N THR A 54 10.09 -5.38 13.84
CA THR A 54 10.59 -6.58 14.47
C THR A 54 12.11 -6.63 14.52
N PHE A 55 12.76 -6.24 13.41
CA PHE A 55 14.21 -6.34 13.26
C PHE A 55 14.92 -5.01 13.45
N ASN A 56 14.29 -4.08 14.15
CA ASN A 56 14.90 -2.78 14.47
C ASN A 56 15.42 -2.07 13.21
N ASN A 57 14.57 -2.03 12.18
CA ASN A 57 14.86 -1.41 10.89
C ASN A 57 16.03 -2.03 10.12
N ASP A 58 16.32 -3.30 10.37
CA ASP A 58 17.30 -4.03 9.56
C ASP A 58 16.62 -4.51 8.28
N ARG A 59 16.96 -3.85 7.16
CA ARG A 59 16.34 -4.15 5.87
C ARG A 59 16.65 -5.55 5.37
N GLY A 60 17.88 -6.02 5.60
CA GLY A 60 18.29 -7.34 5.14
C GLY A 60 17.47 -8.45 5.80
N GLU A 61 17.30 -8.37 7.12
CA GLU A 61 16.53 -9.37 7.84
C GLU A 61 15.05 -9.30 7.49
N ALA A 62 14.52 -8.09 7.36
CA ALA A 62 13.11 -7.92 6.98
C ALA A 62 12.87 -8.51 5.58
N TYR A 63 13.76 -8.23 4.65
CA TYR A 63 13.66 -8.73 3.28
C TYR A 63 13.71 -10.26 3.26
N GLU A 64 14.70 -10.84 3.94
CA GLU A 64 14.87 -12.29 3.98
C GLU A 64 13.65 -12.99 4.55
N LYS A 65 13.08 -12.42 5.61
CA LYS A 65 11.94 -13.03 6.29
C LYS A 65 10.65 -12.89 5.52
N TYR A 66 10.40 -11.73 4.90
CA TYR A 66 9.05 -11.40 4.44
C TYR A 66 8.88 -11.14 2.95
N TYR A 67 9.95 -11.10 2.17
CA TYR A 67 9.79 -10.74 0.76
C TYR A 67 8.92 -11.75 0.00
N ASP A 68 9.31 -13.01 0.03
CA ASP A 68 8.60 -14.06 -0.72
C ASP A 68 7.16 -14.19 -0.24
N PHE A 69 6.95 -14.12 1.07
CA PHE A 69 5.62 -14.17 1.64
C PHE A 69 4.75 -13.03 1.12
N THR A 70 5.27 -11.81 1.16
CA THR A 70 4.54 -10.63 0.74
C THR A 70 4.21 -10.67 -0.75
N LEU A 71 5.19 -11.07 -1.57
CA LEU A 71 5.00 -11.20 -3.00
C LEU A 71 3.88 -12.19 -3.32
N LYS A 72 3.89 -13.33 -2.65
CA LYS A 72 2.87 -14.34 -2.84
C LYS A 72 1.50 -13.83 -2.43
N GLN A 73 1.43 -13.14 -1.29
CA GLN A 73 0.17 -12.60 -0.78
C GLN A 73 -0.43 -11.57 -1.74
N LEU A 74 0.39 -10.65 -2.26
CA LEU A 74 -0.08 -9.66 -3.22
C LEU A 74 -0.62 -10.33 -4.47
N ARG A 75 0.04 -11.38 -4.95
CA ARG A 75 -0.42 -12.13 -6.11
C ARG A 75 -1.72 -12.85 -5.84
N GLU A 76 -1.86 -13.43 -4.66
CA GLU A 76 -3.10 -14.10 -4.26
C GLU A 76 -4.26 -13.11 -4.17
N TRP A 77 -3.98 -11.87 -3.79
CA TRP A 77 -5.00 -10.82 -3.74
C TRP A 77 -5.29 -10.21 -5.11
N GLY A 78 -4.62 -10.67 -6.16
CA GLY A 78 -4.85 -10.16 -7.51
C GLY A 78 -4.27 -8.78 -7.75
N CYS A 79 -3.30 -8.35 -6.95
CA CYS A 79 -2.66 -7.06 -7.14
C CYS A 79 -1.83 -7.06 -8.41
N MET A 80 -1.94 -5.98 -9.19
CA MET A 80 -1.17 -5.76 -10.40
C MET A 80 -0.15 -4.67 -10.11
N PHE A 81 1.14 -4.99 -10.29
CA PHE A 81 2.19 -4.04 -9.93
C PHE A 81 3.46 -4.33 -10.70
N ASN A 82 4.36 -3.35 -10.73
CA ASN A 82 5.64 -3.46 -11.42
C ASN A 82 6.76 -3.94 -10.49
N ASP A 83 6.74 -3.45 -9.24
CA ASP A 83 7.80 -3.76 -8.28
C ASP A 83 7.27 -3.84 -6.87
N LEU A 84 8.00 -4.59 -6.04
CA LEU A 84 7.75 -4.68 -4.60
C LEU A 84 9.05 -4.38 -3.88
N TYR A 85 9.01 -3.41 -2.98
CA TYR A 85 10.16 -3.08 -2.14
C TYR A 85 9.79 -3.25 -0.67
N LEU A 86 10.63 -3.96 0.04
CA LEU A 86 10.62 -3.96 1.50
C LEU A 86 11.68 -2.96 1.96
N GLY A 87 11.75 -2.73 3.27
CA GLY A 87 12.76 -1.85 3.81
C GLY A 87 12.32 -0.41 4.00
N LYS A 88 11.01 -0.15 3.86
CA LYS A 88 10.49 1.15 4.26
C LYS A 88 10.67 1.28 5.76
N PRO A 89 11.36 2.32 6.25
CA PRO A 89 11.59 2.44 7.70
C PRO A 89 10.26 2.49 8.45
N ALA A 90 10.19 1.76 9.57
CA ALA A 90 9.05 1.87 10.47
C ALA A 90 9.17 3.22 11.18
N ALA A 91 8.10 3.99 11.18
CA ALA A 91 8.09 5.32 11.77
C ALA A 91 6.66 5.70 12.15
N ASP A 92 6.54 6.68 13.04
CA ASP A 92 5.23 7.21 13.40
C ASP A 92 4.71 8.18 12.34
N TYR A 93 5.61 8.92 11.69
CA TYR A 93 5.24 9.90 10.66
C TYR A 93 6.20 9.84 9.49
N TYR A 94 5.64 10.00 8.29
CA TYR A 94 6.43 10.13 7.07
C TYR A 94 6.20 11.54 6.53
N ILE A 95 7.23 12.36 6.58
CA ILE A 95 7.14 13.77 6.19
C ILE A 95 7.86 13.93 4.85
N ASP A 96 7.11 14.23 3.80
CA ASP A 96 7.70 14.50 2.48
C ASP A 96 6.75 15.40 1.68
N ASP A 97 7.17 15.73 0.48
CA ASP A 97 6.45 16.69 -0.37
C ASP A 97 5.46 16.03 -1.33
N LYS A 98 5.44 14.70 -1.41
CA LYS A 98 4.64 13.99 -2.41
C LYS A 98 3.63 13.02 -1.82
N GLY A 99 3.71 12.78 -0.52
CA GLY A 99 2.86 11.79 0.13
C GLY A 99 1.41 12.24 0.20
N ILE A 100 0.51 11.30 -0.03
CA ILE A 100 -0.92 11.52 0.13
C ILE A 100 -1.41 10.48 1.13
N ASN A 101 -2.15 10.92 2.14
CA ASN A 101 -2.75 9.99 3.09
C ASN A 101 -3.73 9.08 2.34
N SER A 102 -3.69 7.77 2.64
CA SER A 102 -4.50 6.81 1.90
C SER A 102 -6.00 7.10 1.98
N GLU A 103 -6.48 7.58 3.13
CA GLU A 103 -7.90 7.93 3.23
C GLU A 103 -8.27 9.02 2.24
N ASP A 104 -7.44 10.03 2.12
CA ASP A 104 -7.70 11.12 1.18
C ASP A 104 -7.60 10.64 -0.25
N PHE A 105 -6.59 9.84 -0.56
CA PHE A 105 -6.39 9.36 -1.92
C PHE A 105 -7.58 8.55 -2.41
N PHE A 106 -8.02 7.58 -1.62
CA PHE A 106 -9.10 6.69 -2.05
C PHE A 106 -10.47 7.38 -1.97
N ASN A 107 -10.61 8.40 -1.14
CA ASN A 107 -11.88 9.13 -1.03
C ASN A 107 -12.04 10.19 -2.10
N GLN A 108 -10.97 10.60 -2.79
CA GLN A 108 -11.05 11.58 -3.87
C GLN A 108 -12.05 11.18 -4.94
N ASP A 109 -12.03 9.91 -5.33
CA ASP A 109 -12.93 9.42 -6.37
C ASP A 109 -14.39 9.54 -5.97
N ARG A 110 -14.69 9.29 -4.70
CA ARG A 110 -16.07 9.44 -4.23
C ARG A 110 -16.50 10.89 -4.26
N THR A 111 -15.59 11.79 -3.88
CA THR A 111 -15.86 13.22 -3.92
C THR A 111 -16.12 13.68 -5.36
N GLU A 112 -15.27 13.24 -6.27
CA GLU A 112 -15.42 13.57 -7.68
C GLU A 112 -16.70 12.98 -8.27
N GLY A 113 -17.03 11.77 -7.84
CA GLY A 113 -18.24 11.14 -8.32
C GLY A 113 -19.51 11.83 -7.85
N VAL A 114 -19.44 12.52 -6.73
CA VAL A 114 -20.57 13.32 -6.23
C VAL A 114 -20.66 14.64 -6.97
N GLY A 115 -19.62 15.11 -7.55
CA GLY A 115 -19.66 16.30 -8.36
C GLY A 115 -18.94 17.42 -7.74
N SER A 116 -18.81 17.46 -7.89
CA SER A 116 -18.54 18.08 -7.56
C SER A 116 -17.78 18.69 -7.17
N ARG A 117 -17.16 19.04 -7.22
CA ARG A 117 -16.62 19.34 -6.66
C ARG A 117 -16.15 20.01 -6.53
N GLU A 118 -16.14 20.03 -6.75
CA GLU A 118 -15.97 20.53 -6.76
C GLU A 118 -15.52 21.10 -6.27
N VAL A 119 -15.20 21.11 -6.30
CA VAL A 119 -15.09 21.48 -5.93
C VAL A 119 -14.23 21.77 -5.44
N ASP A 120 -14.00 21.62 -5.48
CA ASP A 120 -13.62 21.75 -5.19
C ASP A 120 -12.82 21.88 -4.97
N SER A 121 -12.56 21.77 -5.24
CA SER A 121 -12.29 21.76 -5.31
C SER A 121 -11.65 21.92 -5.11
N GLN A 122 -11.36 21.93 -5.20
CA GLN A 122 -11.33 21.94 -5.35
C GLN A 122 -11.07 22.12 -5.45
#